data_fdf5e199a754f2cd2478ba98f7132083
#
_entry.id   fdf5e199a754f2cd2478ba98f7132083
#
_cell.length_a   1.000
_cell.length_b   1.000
_cell.length_c   1.000
_cell.angle_alpha   90.00
_cell.angle_beta   90.00
_cell.angle_gamma   90.00
#
_symmetry.space_group_name_H-M   'P 1'
#
loop_
_entity.id
_entity.type
_entity.pdbx_description
1 polymer ?
#
loop_
_entity_poly.entity_id
_entity_poly.type
_entity_poly.pdbx_seq_one_letter_code
_entity_poly.pdbx_strand_id
1 'polypeptide(L)'
;MAATLFVTCVTAVHADCLTDAQAAELLAHYVARTPAPNPVNLSDADGACTRGKFNQLLAQRMGKVVGYKAGLTNPAVQKRFNTDKPVWGKLYEGMVLPSGASVEAAFGARALYEADMLVRVKSAAINQAKTPEEVLDAIDQVIPFIELPDLMVQAPPQLNGAGVTAINVGARLGVAGTPLPVPVYRGERYALLKALADMNVSLTDGAGARLGGGKGSDILEHPLNAVVWLAGALQKEGITLQPGDLVSLGSFSALLPPKAGLSVTATYDGLPGAAPVRVTFK
;
A
#
# COMPACT_ATOMS: atom_id res chain seq x y z
N MET A 1 -12.02 -62.38 -16.14
CA MET A 1 -11.85 -61.00 -16.68
C MET A 1 -11.40 -60.14 -15.53
N ALA A 2 -10.13 -59.74 -15.48
CA ALA A 2 -9.59 -58.87 -14.45
C ALA A 2 -9.65 -57.42 -14.97
N ALA A 3 -10.39 -56.55 -14.29
CA ALA A 3 -10.47 -55.12 -14.61
C ALA A 3 -9.31 -54.41 -13.92
N THR A 4 -8.38 -53.91 -14.72
CA THR A 4 -7.25 -53.08 -14.24
C THR A 4 -7.73 -51.66 -14.09
N LEU A 5 -7.84 -51.17 -12.81
CA LEU A 5 -8.14 -49.76 -12.51
C LEU A 5 -6.86 -48.92 -12.76
N PHE A 6 -6.88 -48.07 -13.75
CA PHE A 6 -5.87 -47.02 -13.90
C PHE A 6 -6.21 -45.86 -12.97
N VAL A 7 -5.42 -45.67 -11.92
CA VAL A 7 -5.47 -44.46 -11.07
C VAL A 7 -4.59 -43.41 -11.78
N THR A 8 -5.24 -42.45 -12.44
CA THR A 8 -4.55 -41.26 -12.94
C THR A 8 -4.24 -40.33 -11.77
N CYS A 9 -2.98 -40.31 -11.34
CA CYS A 9 -2.51 -39.31 -10.39
C CYS A 9 -2.47 -37.93 -11.09
N VAL A 10 -3.49 -37.09 -10.86
CA VAL A 10 -3.45 -35.68 -11.26
C VAL A 10 -2.51 -34.99 -10.30
N THR A 11 -1.27 -34.77 -10.70
CA THR A 11 -0.35 -33.89 -9.99
C THR A 11 -0.90 -32.47 -10.11
N ALA A 12 -1.45 -31.93 -9.00
CA ALA A 12 -1.71 -30.51 -8.91
C ALA A 12 -0.38 -29.78 -9.15
N VAL A 13 -0.29 -29.02 -10.22
CA VAL A 13 0.82 -28.11 -10.46
C VAL A 13 0.68 -27.00 -9.42
N HIS A 14 1.32 -27.16 -8.27
CA HIS A 14 1.54 -26.03 -7.36
C HIS A 14 2.51 -25.09 -8.07
N ALA A 15 2.07 -23.85 -8.30
CA ALA A 15 2.99 -22.81 -8.64
C ALA A 15 3.81 -22.52 -7.39
N ASP A 16 5.09 -22.69 -7.48
CA ASP A 16 6.01 -22.44 -6.37
C ASP A 16 6.33 -20.95 -6.28
N CYS A 17 6.69 -20.49 -5.07
CA CYS A 17 7.36 -19.21 -4.85
C CYS A 17 8.46 -19.00 -5.93
N LEU A 18 8.58 -17.79 -6.47
CA LEU A 18 9.62 -17.47 -7.45
C LEU A 18 11.00 -17.91 -6.93
N THR A 19 11.81 -18.47 -7.81
CA THR A 19 13.21 -18.77 -7.52
C THR A 19 13.99 -17.50 -7.22
N ASP A 20 15.16 -17.61 -6.63
CA ASP A 20 16.01 -16.44 -6.35
C ASP A 20 16.44 -15.73 -7.64
N ALA A 21 16.67 -16.49 -8.72
CA ALA A 21 16.96 -15.93 -10.04
C ALA A 21 15.78 -15.12 -10.61
N GLN A 22 14.56 -15.62 -10.49
CA GLN A 22 13.35 -14.90 -10.92
C GLN A 22 13.08 -13.66 -10.04
N ALA A 23 13.34 -13.72 -8.74
CA ALA A 23 13.26 -12.56 -7.86
C ALA A 23 14.31 -11.49 -8.22
N ALA A 24 15.51 -11.90 -8.60
CA ALA A 24 16.56 -10.99 -9.09
C ALA A 24 16.17 -10.36 -10.44
N GLU A 25 15.53 -11.11 -11.35
CA GLU A 25 14.98 -10.59 -12.60
C GLU A 25 13.86 -9.57 -12.33
N LEU A 26 12.96 -9.86 -11.38
CA LEU A 26 11.92 -8.92 -10.95
C LEU A 26 12.54 -7.61 -10.45
N LEU A 27 13.62 -7.66 -9.64
CA LEU A 27 14.37 -6.47 -9.22
C LEU A 27 15.02 -5.75 -10.42
N ALA A 28 15.57 -6.46 -11.38
CA ALA A 28 16.16 -5.85 -12.57
C ALA A 28 15.12 -5.03 -13.35
N HIS A 29 13.91 -5.58 -13.54
CA HIS A 29 12.78 -4.86 -14.13
C HIS A 29 12.35 -3.64 -13.31
N TYR A 30 12.28 -3.78 -11.97
CA TYR A 30 11.98 -2.67 -11.07
C TYR A 30 12.99 -1.53 -11.24
N VAL A 31 14.29 -1.84 -11.28
CA VAL A 31 15.35 -0.84 -11.44
C VAL A 31 15.34 -0.21 -12.83
N ALA A 32 15.18 -1.02 -13.87
CA ALA A 32 15.14 -0.55 -15.26
C ALA A 32 13.84 0.18 -15.61
N ARG A 33 12.82 0.14 -14.74
CA ARG A 33 11.47 0.69 -15.01
C ARG A 33 10.84 0.06 -16.26
N THR A 34 11.07 -1.24 -16.46
CA THR A 34 10.51 -2.00 -17.56
C THR A 34 9.50 -3.02 -17.04
N PRO A 35 8.43 -3.33 -17.80
CA PRO A 35 7.43 -4.28 -17.34
C PRO A 35 7.99 -5.70 -17.17
N ALA A 36 7.89 -6.24 -15.95
CA ALA A 36 8.24 -7.63 -15.66
C ALA A 36 7.16 -8.62 -16.16
N PRO A 37 7.47 -9.88 -16.41
CA PRO A 37 6.46 -10.92 -16.58
C PRO A 37 5.51 -10.96 -15.38
N ASN A 38 4.23 -11.24 -15.63
CA ASN A 38 3.27 -11.37 -14.54
C ASN A 38 3.63 -12.59 -13.67
N PRO A 39 3.68 -12.46 -12.34
CA PRO A 39 3.65 -13.62 -11.46
C PRO A 39 2.26 -14.27 -11.56
N VAL A 40 2.21 -15.49 -12.05
CA VAL A 40 0.95 -16.20 -12.34
C VAL A 40 0.83 -17.47 -11.51
N ASN A 41 -0.41 -17.92 -11.28
CA ASN A 41 -0.75 -19.16 -10.57
C ASN A 41 -0.18 -19.25 -9.14
N LEU A 42 0.14 -18.13 -8.51
CA LEU A 42 0.61 -18.10 -7.13
C LEU A 42 -0.54 -18.33 -6.16
N SER A 43 -0.31 -19.18 -5.15
CA SER A 43 -1.08 -19.17 -3.92
C SER A 43 -0.72 -17.94 -3.07
N ASP A 44 -1.52 -17.65 -2.04
CA ASP A 44 -1.18 -16.56 -1.09
C ASP A 44 0.17 -16.79 -0.41
N ALA A 45 0.50 -18.05 -0.09
CA ALA A 45 1.78 -18.43 0.49
C ALA A 45 2.94 -18.18 -0.47
N ASP A 46 2.77 -18.51 -1.75
CA ASP A 46 3.78 -18.27 -2.79
C ASP A 46 3.98 -16.76 -3.04
N GLY A 47 2.88 -15.99 -3.04
CA GLY A 47 2.93 -14.55 -3.12
C GLY A 47 3.70 -13.92 -1.96
N ALA A 48 3.44 -14.37 -0.73
CA ALA A 48 4.15 -13.92 0.48
C ALA A 48 5.63 -14.31 0.46
N CYS A 49 5.95 -15.55 0.06
CA CYS A 49 7.32 -16.04 -0.10
C CYS A 49 8.07 -15.20 -1.15
N THR A 50 7.48 -14.99 -2.32
CA THR A 50 8.05 -14.17 -3.41
C THR A 50 8.29 -12.74 -2.94
N ARG A 51 7.33 -12.11 -2.24
CA ARG A 51 7.50 -10.80 -1.61
C ARG A 51 8.69 -10.79 -0.66
N GLY A 52 8.87 -11.84 0.14
CA GLY A 52 10.02 -12.00 1.04
C GLY A 52 11.35 -11.88 0.30
N LYS A 53 11.53 -12.65 -0.77
CA LYS A 53 12.74 -12.64 -1.61
C LYS A 53 12.94 -11.29 -2.30
N PHE A 54 11.90 -10.74 -2.90
CA PHE A 54 11.97 -9.44 -3.56
C PHE A 54 12.33 -8.32 -2.58
N ASN A 55 11.75 -8.32 -1.37
CA ASN A 55 12.04 -7.36 -0.33
C ASN A 55 13.47 -7.45 0.23
N GLN A 56 14.07 -8.64 0.28
CA GLN A 56 15.49 -8.78 0.65
C GLN A 56 16.39 -8.05 -0.37
N LEU A 57 16.07 -8.13 -1.64
CA LEU A 57 16.80 -7.43 -2.70
C LEU A 57 16.52 -5.93 -2.72
N LEU A 58 15.27 -5.51 -2.49
CA LEU A 58 14.89 -4.09 -2.39
C LEU A 58 15.61 -3.39 -1.23
N ALA A 59 15.73 -4.02 -0.08
CA ALA A 59 16.40 -3.46 1.10
C ALA A 59 17.84 -3.03 0.81
N GLN A 60 18.56 -3.76 -0.04
CA GLN A 60 19.94 -3.44 -0.42
C GLN A 60 20.05 -2.14 -1.25
N ARG A 61 18.96 -1.69 -1.87
CA ARG A 61 18.93 -0.50 -2.74
C ARG A 61 18.17 0.67 -2.15
N MET A 62 17.09 0.39 -1.40
CA MET A 62 16.15 1.40 -0.92
C MET A 62 16.37 1.79 0.55
N GLY A 63 17.38 1.19 1.19
CA GLY A 63 17.71 1.47 2.59
C GLY A 63 16.86 0.67 3.57
N LYS A 64 16.69 1.21 4.77
CA LYS A 64 15.98 0.53 5.87
C LYS A 64 14.48 0.46 5.60
N VAL A 65 13.83 -0.56 6.14
CA VAL A 65 12.37 -0.58 6.28
C VAL A 65 11.99 0.52 7.26
N VAL A 66 11.09 1.40 6.84
CA VAL A 66 10.56 2.50 7.65
C VAL A 66 9.08 2.33 7.96
N GLY A 67 8.48 1.25 7.48
CA GLY A 67 7.09 0.94 7.73
C GLY A 67 6.50 -0.05 6.75
N TYR A 68 5.18 -0.08 6.72
CA TYR A 68 4.40 -1.03 5.94
C TYR A 68 3.20 -0.34 5.30
N LYS A 69 2.71 -0.89 4.21
CA LYS A 69 1.50 -0.41 3.56
C LYS A 69 0.43 -1.50 3.51
N ALA A 70 -0.81 -1.13 3.78
CA ALA A 70 -1.97 -1.91 3.42
C ALA A 70 -2.41 -1.55 1.99
N GLY A 71 -2.73 -2.53 1.19
CA GLY A 71 -3.28 -2.34 -0.15
C GLY A 71 -4.56 -3.14 -0.33
N LEU A 72 -5.33 -2.82 -1.36
CA LEU A 72 -6.63 -3.45 -1.64
C LEU A 72 -7.59 -3.34 -0.43
N THR A 73 -7.60 -2.18 0.24
CA THR A 73 -8.40 -1.92 1.45
C THR A 73 -9.85 -1.54 1.16
N ASN A 74 -10.23 -1.47 -0.11
CA ASN A 74 -11.60 -1.19 -0.57
C ASN A 74 -12.19 -2.43 -1.28
N PRO A 75 -13.43 -2.85 -0.97
CA PRO A 75 -14.06 -4.04 -1.57
C PRO A 75 -14.15 -4.01 -3.11
N ALA A 76 -14.38 -2.85 -3.71
CA ALA A 76 -14.43 -2.71 -5.17
C ALA A 76 -13.04 -2.97 -5.81
N VAL A 77 -11.97 -2.54 -5.15
CA VAL A 77 -10.59 -2.80 -5.58
C VAL A 77 -10.23 -4.26 -5.37
N GLN A 78 -10.62 -4.87 -4.25
CA GLN A 78 -10.45 -6.32 -4.00
C GLN A 78 -11.07 -7.15 -5.13
N LYS A 79 -12.32 -6.85 -5.50
CA LYS A 79 -13.01 -7.53 -6.60
C LYS A 79 -12.25 -7.41 -7.93
N ARG A 80 -11.67 -6.24 -8.23
CA ARG A 80 -10.85 -6.01 -9.44
C ARG A 80 -9.62 -6.92 -9.49
N PHE A 81 -9.01 -7.20 -8.34
CA PHE A 81 -7.82 -8.06 -8.21
C PHE A 81 -8.18 -9.49 -7.78
N ASN A 82 -9.43 -9.91 -7.96
CA ASN A 82 -9.90 -11.25 -7.64
C ASN A 82 -9.42 -11.75 -6.27
N THR A 83 -9.64 -10.93 -5.24
CA THR A 83 -9.34 -11.23 -3.83
C THR A 83 -10.49 -10.73 -2.96
N ASP A 84 -10.62 -11.28 -1.76
CA ASP A 84 -11.62 -10.92 -0.74
C ASP A 84 -11.00 -10.28 0.51
N LYS A 85 -9.71 -9.99 0.45
CA LYS A 85 -8.94 -9.46 1.58
C LYS A 85 -7.91 -8.45 1.13
N PRO A 86 -7.49 -7.54 2.01
CA PRO A 86 -6.35 -6.68 1.75
C PRO A 86 -5.04 -7.47 1.63
N VAL A 87 -4.01 -6.80 1.15
CA VAL A 87 -2.64 -7.30 1.04
C VAL A 87 -1.68 -6.29 1.67
N TRP A 88 -0.43 -6.67 1.95
CA TRP A 88 0.54 -5.76 2.54
C TRP A 88 1.91 -5.80 1.87
N GLY A 89 2.63 -4.68 1.94
CA GLY A 89 4.00 -4.52 1.47
C GLY A 89 4.85 -3.72 2.45
N LYS A 90 6.16 -3.69 2.21
CA LYS A 90 7.13 -2.89 2.99
C LYS A 90 7.36 -1.53 2.35
N LEU A 91 7.52 -0.51 3.19
CA LEU A 91 8.00 0.81 2.81
C LEU A 91 9.47 0.95 3.23
N TYR A 92 10.27 1.53 2.37
CA TYR A 92 11.69 1.76 2.59
C TYR A 92 12.01 3.25 2.66
N GLU A 93 13.10 3.59 3.34
CA GLU A 93 13.56 4.97 3.54
C GLU A 93 13.62 5.78 2.23
N GLY A 94 14.17 5.18 1.17
CA GLY A 94 14.26 5.81 -0.15
C GLY A 94 12.93 5.99 -0.91
N MET A 95 11.80 5.51 -0.35
CA MET A 95 10.48 5.63 -0.99
C MET A 95 9.69 6.85 -0.53
N VAL A 96 10.04 7.50 0.59
CA VAL A 96 9.26 8.59 1.18
C VAL A 96 9.89 9.93 0.85
N LEU A 97 9.17 10.73 0.05
CA LEU A 97 9.56 12.06 -0.41
C LEU A 97 8.78 13.15 0.35
N PRO A 98 9.32 14.36 0.51
CA PRO A 98 8.59 15.48 1.11
C PRO A 98 7.55 16.05 0.14
N SER A 99 6.50 16.70 0.69
CA SER A 99 5.50 17.45 -0.09
C SER A 99 6.18 18.51 -0.95
N GLY A 100 5.70 18.66 -2.19
CA GLY A 100 6.31 19.51 -3.21
C GLY A 100 7.38 18.82 -4.04
N ALA A 101 7.62 17.53 -3.83
CA ALA A 101 8.57 16.76 -4.62
C ALA A 101 8.23 16.81 -6.12
N SER A 102 9.28 16.82 -6.94
CA SER A 102 9.19 16.70 -8.39
C SER A 102 9.72 15.33 -8.81
N VAL A 103 8.87 14.52 -9.46
CA VAL A 103 9.12 13.13 -9.81
C VAL A 103 8.94 12.93 -11.31
N GLU A 104 9.80 12.13 -11.95
CA GLU A 104 9.59 11.76 -13.36
C GLU A 104 8.24 11.07 -13.53
N ALA A 105 7.44 11.44 -14.54
CA ALA A 105 6.17 10.76 -14.82
C ALA A 105 6.38 9.25 -15.06
N ALA A 106 7.51 8.88 -15.66
CA ALA A 106 7.95 7.51 -15.86
C ALA A 106 8.80 6.99 -14.70
N PHE A 107 8.42 7.26 -13.44
CA PHE A 107 9.15 6.78 -12.26
C PHE A 107 9.07 5.24 -12.08
N GLY A 108 8.16 4.57 -12.76
CA GLY A 108 7.95 3.14 -12.77
C GLY A 108 7.59 2.61 -14.15
N ALA A 109 7.52 1.29 -14.28
CA ALA A 109 7.11 0.62 -15.52
C ALA A 109 5.61 0.79 -15.82
N ARG A 110 4.81 0.86 -14.75
CA ARG A 110 3.35 1.11 -14.75
C ARG A 110 3.03 2.09 -13.62
N ALA A 111 3.67 3.25 -13.70
CA ALA A 111 3.58 4.32 -12.70
C ALA A 111 2.13 4.80 -12.53
N LEU A 112 1.70 4.92 -11.28
CA LEU A 112 0.38 5.40 -10.89
C LEU A 112 0.51 6.34 -9.69
N TYR A 113 -0.56 7.10 -9.37
CA TYR A 113 -0.67 7.87 -8.14
C TYR A 113 -2.08 7.74 -7.56
N GLU A 114 -2.17 7.88 -6.24
CA GLU A 114 -3.44 7.85 -5.51
C GLU A 114 -3.35 8.65 -4.21
N ALA A 115 -4.51 9.10 -3.70
CA ALA A 115 -4.58 9.70 -2.38
C ALA A 115 -4.56 8.61 -1.31
N ASP A 116 -3.69 8.75 -0.33
CA ASP A 116 -3.50 7.83 0.79
C ASP A 116 -3.25 8.61 2.08
N MET A 117 -2.97 7.95 3.16
CA MET A 117 -2.62 8.52 4.46
C MET A 117 -1.65 7.59 5.19
N LEU A 118 -0.66 8.18 5.85
CA LEU A 118 0.20 7.45 6.77
C LEU A 118 -0.21 7.74 8.21
N VAL A 119 0.02 6.77 9.09
CA VAL A 119 0.10 7.00 10.52
C VAL A 119 1.48 6.58 11.03
N ARG A 120 1.96 7.23 12.11
CA ARG A 120 3.20 6.84 12.74
C ARG A 120 2.94 6.12 14.06
N VAL A 121 3.55 4.95 14.20
CA VAL A 121 3.45 4.14 15.41
C VAL A 121 4.15 4.83 16.57
N LYS A 122 3.45 4.97 17.70
CA LYS A 122 3.97 5.51 18.97
C LYS A 122 4.44 4.40 19.91
N SER A 123 3.71 3.29 19.93
CA SER A 123 3.97 2.22 20.90
C SER A 123 3.66 0.83 20.35
N ALA A 124 4.31 -0.18 20.92
CA ALA A 124 4.10 -1.58 20.55
C ALA A 124 2.68 -2.10 20.86
N ALA A 125 1.87 -1.36 21.64
CA ALA A 125 0.47 -1.67 21.91
C ALA A 125 -0.36 -1.75 20.62
N ILE A 126 0.06 -1.09 19.56
CA ILE A 126 -0.58 -1.14 18.24
C ILE A 126 -0.74 -2.58 17.71
N ASN A 127 0.16 -3.48 18.07
CA ASN A 127 0.10 -4.89 17.66
C ASN A 127 -1.03 -5.67 18.33
N GLN A 128 -1.64 -5.13 19.39
CA GLN A 128 -2.77 -5.73 20.10
C GLN A 128 -4.09 -4.99 19.83
N ALA A 129 -4.04 -3.86 19.12
CA ALA A 129 -5.21 -3.04 18.82
C ALA A 129 -6.25 -3.84 18.01
N LYS A 130 -7.52 -3.71 18.40
CA LYS A 130 -8.68 -4.36 17.77
C LYS A 130 -9.70 -3.35 17.25
N THR A 131 -9.58 -2.09 17.65
CA THR A 131 -10.49 -1.01 17.26
C THR A 131 -9.73 0.23 16.80
N PRO A 132 -10.37 1.12 16.02
CA PRO A 132 -9.79 2.40 15.64
C PRO A 132 -9.35 3.26 16.84
N GLU A 133 -10.07 3.21 17.96
CA GLU A 133 -9.74 3.92 19.20
C GLU A 133 -8.40 3.41 19.77
N GLU A 134 -8.24 2.09 19.87
CA GLU A 134 -7.00 1.48 20.37
C GLU A 134 -5.81 1.76 19.45
N VAL A 135 -6.04 1.79 18.12
CA VAL A 135 -5.03 2.24 17.15
C VAL A 135 -4.66 3.69 17.42
N LEU A 136 -5.66 4.59 17.59
CA LEU A 136 -5.41 6.01 17.86
C LEU A 136 -4.60 6.20 19.14
N ASP A 137 -4.76 5.34 20.15
CA ASP A 137 -3.97 5.36 21.39
C ASP A 137 -2.50 4.96 21.17
N ALA A 138 -2.23 4.18 20.15
CA ALA A 138 -0.92 3.61 19.85
C ALA A 138 -0.16 4.34 18.73
N ILE A 139 -0.70 5.40 18.15
CA ILE A 139 -0.06 6.29 17.17
C ILE A 139 0.16 7.69 17.73
N ASP A 140 1.08 8.46 17.15
CA ASP A 140 1.35 9.84 17.54
C ASP A 140 1.19 10.85 16.40
N GLN A 141 1.09 10.40 15.16
CA GLN A 141 0.92 11.25 13.99
C GLN A 141 -0.04 10.62 12.98
N VAL A 142 -0.82 11.48 12.32
CA VAL A 142 -1.54 11.23 11.08
C VAL A 142 -0.90 12.11 10.01
N ILE A 143 -0.56 11.54 8.85
CA ILE A 143 0.24 12.21 7.84
C ILE A 143 -0.48 12.12 6.50
N PRO A 144 -0.98 13.24 5.94
CA PRO A 144 -1.46 13.29 4.57
C PRO A 144 -0.43 12.72 3.59
N PHE A 145 -0.85 11.91 2.62
CA PHE A 145 0.06 11.20 1.75
C PHE A 145 -0.48 11.05 0.33
N ILE A 146 0.39 11.17 -0.67
CA ILE A 146 0.12 10.74 -2.04
C ILE A 146 1.00 9.53 -2.30
N GLU A 147 0.41 8.36 -2.47
CA GLU A 147 1.17 7.19 -2.87
C GLU A 147 1.46 7.22 -4.38
N LEU A 148 2.66 6.77 -4.75
CA LEU A 148 3.15 6.66 -6.11
C LEU A 148 3.52 5.20 -6.40
N PRO A 149 2.53 4.30 -6.53
CA PRO A 149 2.78 2.88 -6.75
C PRO A 149 3.18 2.59 -8.20
N ASP A 150 3.80 1.43 -8.39
CA ASP A 150 4.17 0.88 -9.69
C ASP A 150 3.68 -0.58 -9.80
N LEU A 151 2.65 -0.82 -10.57
CA LEU A 151 2.17 -2.18 -10.87
C LEU A 151 3.06 -2.90 -11.91
N MET A 152 4.30 -2.73 -11.85
CA MET A 152 5.48 -3.07 -12.63
C MET A 152 5.45 -4.31 -13.55
N VAL A 153 4.28 -4.89 -13.86
CA VAL A 153 4.15 -6.09 -14.70
C VAL A 153 3.62 -5.78 -16.09
N GLN A 154 3.77 -6.74 -17.02
CA GLN A 154 3.34 -6.57 -18.41
C GLN A 154 1.84 -6.35 -18.53
N ALA A 155 1.03 -7.11 -17.78
CA ALA A 155 -0.42 -7.07 -17.81
C ALA A 155 -1.01 -6.89 -16.39
N PRO A 156 -1.01 -5.66 -15.79
CA PRO A 156 -1.57 -5.40 -14.47
C PRO A 156 -3.03 -5.87 -14.28
N PRO A 157 -3.91 -5.85 -15.30
CA PRO A 157 -5.27 -6.37 -15.15
C PRO A 157 -5.36 -7.87 -14.87
N GLN A 158 -4.29 -8.63 -15.10
CA GLN A 158 -4.22 -10.08 -14.82
C GLN A 158 -3.67 -10.39 -13.41
N LEU A 159 -3.26 -9.38 -12.64
CA LEU A 159 -2.84 -9.59 -11.26
C LEU A 159 -4.03 -9.98 -10.39
N ASN A 160 -3.82 -10.95 -9.53
CA ASN A 160 -4.68 -11.26 -8.38
C ASN A 160 -4.01 -10.83 -7.07
N GLY A 161 -4.65 -11.06 -5.92
CA GLY A 161 -4.11 -10.69 -4.62
C GLY A 161 -2.70 -11.24 -4.35
N ALA A 162 -2.44 -12.50 -4.71
CA ALA A 162 -1.11 -13.12 -4.56
C ALA A 162 -0.06 -12.48 -5.48
N GLY A 163 -0.42 -12.17 -6.73
CA GLY A 163 0.46 -11.47 -7.66
C GLY A 163 0.78 -10.05 -7.21
N VAL A 164 -0.20 -9.31 -6.68
CA VAL A 164 0.03 -7.98 -6.08
C VAL A 164 0.94 -8.09 -4.86
N THR A 165 0.75 -9.11 -4.01
CA THR A 165 1.63 -9.38 -2.87
C THR A 165 3.07 -9.64 -3.33
N ALA A 166 3.26 -10.46 -4.35
CA ALA A 166 4.58 -10.85 -4.88
C ALA A 166 5.43 -9.64 -5.29
N ILE A 167 4.82 -8.58 -5.84
CA ILE A 167 5.48 -7.33 -6.24
C ILE A 167 5.51 -6.28 -5.13
N ASN A 168 5.49 -6.69 -3.86
CA ASN A 168 5.50 -5.80 -2.69
C ASN A 168 4.36 -4.75 -2.73
N VAL A 169 3.19 -5.16 -3.22
CA VAL A 169 1.99 -4.31 -3.34
C VAL A 169 2.25 -3.03 -4.16
N GLY A 170 3.12 -3.15 -5.16
CA GLY A 170 3.50 -2.03 -6.02
C GLY A 170 4.23 -0.88 -5.30
N ALA A 171 4.75 -1.08 -4.09
CA ALA A 171 5.44 -0.03 -3.34
C ALA A 171 6.66 0.50 -4.12
N ARG A 172 6.68 1.81 -4.39
CA ARG A 172 7.78 2.44 -5.12
C ARG A 172 8.18 3.79 -4.57
N LEU A 173 7.29 4.77 -4.56
CA LEU A 173 7.50 6.10 -4.00
C LEU A 173 6.21 6.58 -3.31
N GLY A 174 6.32 7.64 -2.55
CA GLY A 174 5.19 8.36 -2.02
C GLY A 174 5.63 9.72 -1.46
N VAL A 175 4.70 10.66 -1.42
CA VAL A 175 4.95 12.03 -0.99
C VAL A 175 4.20 12.29 0.32
N ALA A 176 4.94 12.48 1.40
CA ALA A 176 4.41 12.75 2.71
C ALA A 176 4.22 14.26 2.94
N GLY A 177 3.06 14.62 3.44
CA GLY A 177 2.71 15.97 3.86
C GLY A 177 3.19 16.29 5.27
N THR A 178 2.70 17.44 5.79
CA THR A 178 2.97 17.85 7.17
C THR A 178 2.27 16.92 8.15
N PRO A 179 2.99 16.30 9.09
CA PRO A 179 2.38 15.45 10.10
C PRO A 179 1.44 16.24 11.01
N LEU A 180 0.29 15.66 11.31
CA LEU A 180 -0.66 16.12 12.32
C LEU A 180 -0.41 15.34 13.61
N PRO A 181 -0.11 15.98 14.74
CA PRO A 181 0.03 15.27 16.00
C PRO A 181 -1.34 14.74 16.47
N VAL A 182 -1.34 13.53 17.00
CA VAL A 182 -2.53 12.98 17.67
C VAL A 182 -2.73 13.75 19.00
N PRO A 183 -3.90 14.34 19.24
CA PRO A 183 -4.16 15.12 20.45
C PRO A 183 -4.02 14.29 21.73
N VAL A 184 -3.68 14.96 22.83
CA VAL A 184 -3.57 14.33 24.15
C VAL A 184 -4.95 14.26 24.84
N TYR A 185 -5.78 15.29 24.66
CA TYR A 185 -7.07 15.39 25.35
C TYR A 185 -8.13 14.49 24.72
N ARG A 186 -8.87 13.78 25.57
CA ARG A 186 -9.85 12.77 25.14
C ARG A 186 -10.89 13.29 24.15
N GLY A 187 -11.42 14.50 24.39
CA GLY A 187 -12.43 15.11 23.51
C GLY A 187 -11.89 15.39 22.10
N GLU A 188 -10.66 15.89 22.01
CA GLU A 188 -9.99 16.15 20.72
C GLU A 188 -9.63 14.85 19.99
N ARG A 189 -9.25 13.80 20.73
CA ARG A 189 -9.01 12.47 20.16
C ARG A 189 -10.27 11.87 19.56
N TYR A 190 -11.39 11.99 20.26
CA TYR A 190 -12.69 11.55 19.74
C TYR A 190 -13.09 12.35 18.48
N ALA A 191 -12.86 13.66 18.48
CA ALA A 191 -13.08 14.50 17.31
C ALA A 191 -12.19 14.10 16.12
N LEU A 192 -10.91 13.81 16.37
CA LEU A 192 -9.99 13.32 15.33
C LEU A 192 -10.44 11.97 14.79
N LEU A 193 -10.83 11.03 15.65
CA LEU A 193 -11.33 9.71 15.23
C LEU A 193 -12.53 9.87 14.29
N LYS A 194 -13.51 10.69 14.68
CA LYS A 194 -14.67 10.98 13.85
C LYS A 194 -14.27 11.68 12.55
N ALA A 195 -13.37 12.65 12.59
CA ALA A 195 -12.91 13.37 11.40
C ALA A 195 -12.23 12.45 10.39
N LEU A 196 -11.45 11.46 10.84
CA LEU A 196 -10.81 10.47 9.97
C LEU A 196 -11.83 9.62 9.19
N ALA A 197 -12.97 9.26 9.80
CA ALA A 197 -14.02 8.52 9.11
C ALA A 197 -14.83 9.40 8.14
N ASP A 198 -15.12 10.63 8.54
CA ASP A 198 -16.06 11.53 7.85
C ASP A 198 -15.39 12.42 6.79
N MET A 199 -14.07 12.58 6.81
CA MET A 199 -13.34 13.44 5.88
C MET A 199 -13.60 13.09 4.43
N ASN A 200 -13.61 14.13 3.58
CA ASN A 200 -13.59 13.98 2.12
C ASN A 200 -12.17 14.20 1.61
N VAL A 201 -11.64 13.22 0.89
CA VAL A 201 -10.33 13.30 0.27
C VAL A 201 -10.49 13.63 -1.20
N SER A 202 -9.74 14.61 -1.69
CA SER A 202 -9.79 15.04 -3.08
C SER A 202 -8.41 15.12 -3.68
N LEU A 203 -8.28 14.67 -4.94
CA LEU A 203 -7.15 14.94 -5.82
C LEU A 203 -7.56 15.99 -6.85
N THR A 204 -6.77 17.03 -6.97
CA THR A 204 -6.95 18.09 -8.01
C THR A 204 -5.68 18.29 -8.79
N ASP A 205 -5.81 18.78 -10.04
CA ASP A 205 -4.66 19.22 -10.85
C ASP A 205 -4.22 20.64 -10.48
N GLY A 206 -3.19 21.14 -11.17
CA GLY A 206 -2.67 22.49 -10.98
C GLY A 206 -3.64 23.63 -11.34
N ALA A 207 -4.71 23.34 -12.09
CA ALA A 207 -5.80 24.27 -12.41
C ALA A 207 -6.98 24.15 -11.43
N GLY A 208 -6.92 23.24 -10.47
CA GLY A 208 -7.99 22.96 -9.52
C GLY A 208 -9.07 22.01 -10.03
N ALA A 209 -8.93 21.40 -11.21
CA ALA A 209 -9.86 20.41 -11.71
C ALA A 209 -9.76 19.11 -10.91
N ARG A 210 -10.91 18.53 -10.55
CA ARG A 210 -10.97 17.29 -9.77
C ARG A 210 -10.50 16.10 -10.61
N LEU A 211 -9.51 15.37 -10.09
CA LEU A 211 -8.97 14.13 -10.68
C LEU A 211 -9.58 12.89 -10.06
N GLY A 212 -9.88 12.94 -8.78
CA GLY A 212 -10.42 11.79 -8.03
C GLY A 212 -10.62 12.12 -6.56
N GLY A 213 -10.91 11.09 -5.76
CA GLY A 213 -11.06 11.21 -4.32
C GLY A 213 -12.09 10.22 -3.77
N GLY A 214 -12.35 10.29 -2.47
CA GLY A 214 -13.27 9.44 -1.73
C GLY A 214 -13.49 9.96 -0.32
N LYS A 215 -14.00 9.10 0.54
CA LYS A 215 -14.25 9.39 1.95
C LYS A 215 -13.32 8.59 2.85
N GLY A 216 -13.13 9.05 4.08
CA GLY A 216 -12.40 8.30 5.10
C GLY A 216 -12.95 6.88 5.27
N SER A 217 -14.28 6.76 5.35
CA SER A 217 -14.97 5.48 5.53
C SER A 217 -14.86 4.49 4.34
N ASP A 218 -14.34 4.91 3.18
CA ASP A 218 -14.14 4.00 2.03
C ASP A 218 -13.04 2.96 2.31
N ILE A 219 -12.14 3.25 3.26
CA ILE A 219 -11.12 2.30 3.71
C ILE A 219 -11.67 1.51 4.91
N LEU A 220 -12.13 0.28 4.67
CA LEU A 220 -12.57 -0.66 5.70
C LEU A 220 -13.51 -0.03 6.75
N GLU A 221 -14.46 0.84 6.30
CA GLU A 221 -15.43 1.57 7.13
C GLU A 221 -14.82 2.67 8.02
N HIS A 222 -13.57 2.55 8.41
CA HIS A 222 -12.76 3.54 9.11
C HIS A 222 -11.29 3.33 8.77
N PRO A 223 -10.51 4.37 8.38
CA PRO A 223 -9.15 4.18 7.85
C PRO A 223 -8.20 3.51 8.85
N LEU A 224 -8.39 3.70 10.15
CA LEU A 224 -7.57 3.01 11.17
C LEU A 224 -7.86 1.50 11.26
N ASN A 225 -8.95 0.98 10.69
CA ASN A 225 -9.17 -0.46 10.56
C ASN A 225 -8.12 -1.12 9.65
N ALA A 226 -7.53 -0.37 8.73
CA ALA A 226 -6.41 -0.87 7.93
C ALA A 226 -5.19 -1.20 8.80
N VAL A 227 -4.95 -0.43 9.88
CA VAL A 227 -3.88 -0.72 10.85
C VAL A 227 -4.18 -1.97 11.66
N VAL A 228 -5.44 -2.12 12.14
CA VAL A 228 -5.88 -3.34 12.86
C VAL A 228 -5.64 -4.58 12.00
N TRP A 229 -6.10 -4.51 10.74
CA TRP A 229 -5.91 -5.61 9.79
C TRP A 229 -4.42 -5.89 9.53
N LEU A 230 -3.64 -4.84 9.28
CA LEU A 230 -2.21 -4.94 8.96
C LEU A 230 -1.42 -5.55 10.12
N ALA A 231 -1.64 -5.08 11.35
CA ALA A 231 -0.97 -5.63 12.54
C ALA A 231 -1.23 -7.13 12.67
N GLY A 232 -2.47 -7.58 12.48
CA GLY A 232 -2.83 -8.99 12.48
C GLY A 232 -2.21 -9.79 11.32
N ALA A 233 -2.08 -9.19 10.14
CA ALA A 233 -1.46 -9.82 8.97
C ALA A 233 0.06 -9.98 9.18
N LEU A 234 0.74 -8.97 9.71
CA LEU A 234 2.16 -8.99 10.03
C LEU A 234 2.48 -10.04 11.09
N GLN A 235 1.67 -10.12 12.16
CA GLN A 235 1.86 -11.12 13.23
C GLN A 235 1.83 -12.56 12.71
N LYS A 236 0.99 -12.87 11.72
CA LYS A 236 0.96 -14.20 11.10
C LYS A 236 2.27 -14.57 10.41
N GLU A 237 3.07 -13.60 10.05
CA GLU A 237 4.40 -13.77 9.45
C GLU A 237 5.55 -13.48 10.44
N GLY A 238 5.24 -13.42 11.76
CA GLY A 238 6.24 -13.19 12.80
C GLY A 238 6.79 -11.77 12.86
N ILE A 239 6.11 -10.79 12.23
CA ILE A 239 6.52 -9.38 12.19
C ILE A 239 5.65 -8.58 13.16
N THR A 240 6.27 -7.63 13.86
CA THR A 240 5.56 -6.68 14.74
C THR A 240 5.93 -5.24 14.37
N LEU A 241 4.94 -4.36 14.40
CA LEU A 241 5.12 -2.92 14.24
C LEU A 241 5.91 -2.37 15.43
N GLN A 242 6.86 -1.49 15.15
CA GLN A 242 7.74 -0.86 16.13
C GLN A 242 7.45 0.64 16.25
N PRO A 243 7.72 1.27 17.41
CA PRO A 243 7.67 2.73 17.52
C PRO A 243 8.52 3.39 16.44
N GLY A 244 7.93 4.36 15.73
CA GLY A 244 8.54 5.04 14.60
C GLY A 244 8.14 4.49 13.23
N ASP A 245 7.62 3.27 13.14
CA ASP A 245 7.14 2.72 11.87
C ASP A 245 6.00 3.56 11.28
N LEU A 246 6.03 3.72 9.97
CA LEU A 246 4.95 4.31 9.18
C LEU A 246 3.99 3.21 8.71
N VAL A 247 2.69 3.48 8.76
CA VAL A 247 1.66 2.60 8.20
C VAL A 247 0.83 3.38 7.19
N SER A 248 0.89 2.97 5.90
CA SER A 248 0.01 3.47 4.84
C SER A 248 -1.32 2.71 4.90
N LEU A 249 -2.41 3.47 4.90
CA LEU A 249 -3.76 2.97 5.19
C LEU A 249 -4.47 2.43 3.94
N GLY A 250 -3.94 2.77 2.76
CA GLY A 250 -4.53 2.45 1.47
C GLY A 250 -5.29 3.62 0.84
N SER A 251 -5.81 3.38 -0.35
CA SER A 251 -6.28 4.44 -1.24
C SER A 251 -7.67 4.96 -0.93
N PHE A 252 -7.82 6.29 -0.89
CA PHE A 252 -9.10 7.02 -0.90
C PHE A 252 -9.57 7.33 -2.32
N SER A 253 -8.77 7.06 -3.35
CA SER A 253 -9.08 7.41 -4.73
C SER A 253 -8.81 6.26 -5.69
N ALA A 254 -9.22 6.40 -6.94
CA ALA A 254 -8.77 5.51 -7.99
C ALA A 254 -7.25 5.69 -8.25
N LEU A 255 -6.61 4.62 -8.71
CA LEU A 255 -5.26 4.64 -9.27
C LEU A 255 -5.26 5.38 -10.61
N LEU A 256 -4.49 6.45 -10.72
CA LEU A 256 -4.43 7.32 -11.90
C LEU A 256 -3.01 7.32 -12.50
N PRO A 257 -2.87 7.32 -13.84
CA PRO A 257 -1.55 7.42 -14.48
C PRO A 257 -1.03 8.86 -14.43
N PRO A 258 0.23 9.10 -14.05
CA PRO A 258 0.85 10.41 -14.14
C PRO A 258 1.12 10.81 -15.58
N LYS A 259 1.22 12.13 -15.81
CA LYS A 259 1.63 12.73 -17.09
C LYS A 259 2.66 13.80 -16.82
N ALA A 260 3.64 13.94 -17.70
CA ALA A 260 4.62 15.02 -17.62
C ALA A 260 3.90 16.39 -17.64
N GLY A 261 4.32 17.30 -16.78
CA GLY A 261 3.71 18.60 -16.57
C GLY A 261 2.51 18.63 -15.62
N LEU A 262 2.01 17.48 -15.17
CA LEU A 262 0.90 17.41 -14.23
C LEU A 262 1.38 17.71 -12.80
N SER A 263 0.75 18.68 -12.15
CA SER A 263 0.85 18.87 -10.69
C SER A 263 -0.41 18.33 -10.03
N VAL A 264 -0.25 17.53 -8.99
CA VAL A 264 -1.36 16.92 -8.24
C VAL A 264 -1.32 17.42 -6.79
N THR A 265 -2.48 17.82 -6.30
CA THR A 265 -2.69 18.21 -4.89
C THR A 265 -3.73 17.30 -4.26
N ALA A 266 -3.39 16.68 -3.11
CA ALA A 266 -4.34 15.98 -2.26
C ALA A 266 -4.78 16.89 -1.13
N THR A 267 -6.11 16.98 -0.88
CA THR A 267 -6.73 17.68 0.25
C THR A 267 -7.59 16.72 1.06
N TYR A 268 -7.74 17.03 2.36
CA TYR A 268 -8.45 16.19 3.35
C TYR A 268 -9.47 17.06 4.09
N ASP A 269 -10.55 17.37 3.36
CA ASP A 269 -11.60 18.28 3.86
C ASP A 269 -12.38 17.63 5.00
N GLY A 270 -12.50 18.34 6.12
CA GLY A 270 -13.09 17.83 7.35
C GLY A 270 -12.08 17.22 8.33
N LEU A 271 -10.78 17.14 7.96
CA LEU A 271 -9.71 16.79 8.90
C LEU A 271 -9.00 18.07 9.38
N PRO A 272 -9.26 18.52 10.62
CA PRO A 272 -8.73 19.79 11.13
C PRO A 272 -7.19 19.80 11.15
N GLY A 273 -6.60 20.86 10.63
CA GLY A 273 -5.15 21.05 10.60
C GLY A 273 -4.43 20.33 9.45
N ALA A 274 -5.13 19.55 8.64
CA ALA A 274 -4.52 18.89 7.50
C ALA A 274 -4.11 19.91 6.43
N ALA A 275 -2.81 19.96 6.13
CA ALA A 275 -2.28 20.73 5.02
C ALA A 275 -2.33 19.92 3.72
N PRO A 276 -2.52 20.56 2.55
CA PRO A 276 -2.48 19.88 1.26
C PRO A 276 -1.11 19.26 0.99
N VAL A 277 -1.11 18.08 0.34
CA VAL A 277 0.11 17.42 -0.16
C VAL A 277 0.20 17.63 -1.67
N ARG A 278 1.42 17.87 -2.17
CA ARG A 278 1.63 18.17 -3.59
C ARG A 278 2.77 17.34 -4.17
N VAL A 279 2.57 16.92 -5.42
CA VAL A 279 3.60 16.31 -6.26
C VAL A 279 3.51 16.90 -7.66
N THR A 280 4.65 17.11 -8.32
CA THR A 280 4.72 17.53 -9.73
C THR A 280 5.42 16.44 -10.53
N PHE A 281 4.83 16.03 -11.64
CA PHE A 281 5.41 15.06 -12.57
C PHE A 281 6.13 15.77 -13.71
N LYS A 282 7.40 15.40 -13.96
CA LYS A 282 8.22 15.89 -15.08
C LYS A 282 8.06 14.97 -16.27
#